data_d04b7f2275bd4f7e5edc6cfd8ba0d13a
#
_entry.id   d04b7f2275bd4f7e5edc6cfd8ba0d13a
#
_cell.length_a   1.000
_cell.length_b   1.000
_cell.length_c   1.000
_cell.angle_alpha   90.00
_cell.angle_beta   90.00
_cell.angle_gamma   90.00
#
_symmetry.space_group_name_H-M   'P 1'
#
loop_
_entity.id
_entity.type
_entity.pdbx_description
1 polymer ?
#
loop_
_entity_poly.entity_id
_entity_poly.type
_entity_poly.pdbx_seq_one_letter_code
_entity_poly.pdbx_strand_id
1 'polypeptide(L)'
;MKTKGLRWWVVGLVALAAVINYIDRQAFGALWQDIAADLFPGMDEDATKKIYGGIMTVFILSYAAGQTLFGKIFDWIGTRLGFALSIAVWSLATFLHAFAQGALSFSIIRGLLGVAEAGNWPGAAKANAEWFPTKERAFAQGIFNSGAAIGGIVAYPFIGVLSAYMGWQSIFIVVSILGFLWLIPWFYIVKSPPKDHPKLSEEEKQYILSGQKNQDINEDGSYDDGYNPSTGKLLSHKESWGVIIASAALDPIWWLFIAWIPIYLQEVYLSLIHI
;
A
#
# COMPACT_ATOMS: atom_id res chain seq x y z
N MET A 1 -25.35 17.71 9.57
CA MET A 1 -24.34 18.82 9.56
C MET A 1 -23.37 18.58 8.41
N LYS A 2 -23.11 19.61 7.60
CA LYS A 2 -22.06 19.58 6.56
C LYS A 2 -20.71 19.79 7.23
N THR A 3 -19.72 19.00 6.88
CA THR A 3 -18.39 18.99 7.51
C THR A 3 -17.43 19.80 6.67
N LYS A 4 -16.70 20.74 7.29
CA LYS A 4 -15.55 21.45 6.68
C LYS A 4 -14.28 20.63 6.90
N GLY A 5 -13.39 20.60 5.90
CA GLY A 5 -12.13 19.89 6.01
C GLY A 5 -12.21 18.37 5.82
N LEU A 6 -13.28 17.88 5.17
CA LEU A 6 -13.46 16.44 4.96
C LEU A 6 -12.32 15.80 4.16
N ARG A 7 -11.73 16.54 3.20
CA ARG A 7 -10.58 16.08 2.42
C ARG A 7 -9.37 15.69 3.28
N TRP A 8 -9.18 16.39 4.42
CA TRP A 8 -8.09 16.07 5.35
C TRP A 8 -8.29 14.74 6.09
N TRP A 9 -9.54 14.39 6.37
CA TRP A 9 -9.88 13.06 6.90
C TRP A 9 -9.63 11.98 5.87
N VAL A 10 -9.94 12.25 4.60
CA VAL A 10 -9.67 11.29 3.51
C VAL A 10 -8.18 11.03 3.36
N VAL A 11 -7.35 12.08 3.28
CA VAL A 11 -5.89 11.88 3.17
C VAL A 11 -5.30 11.27 4.45
N GLY A 12 -5.83 11.59 5.62
CA GLY A 12 -5.46 10.95 6.88
C GLY A 12 -5.73 9.44 6.87
N LEU A 13 -6.89 9.01 6.34
CA LEU A 13 -7.19 7.59 6.16
C LEU A 13 -6.28 6.94 5.13
N VAL A 14 -5.99 7.62 4.02
CA VAL A 14 -5.06 7.12 2.99
C VAL A 14 -3.65 6.97 3.57
N ALA A 15 -3.18 7.91 4.39
CA ALA A 15 -1.92 7.81 5.11
C ALA A 15 -1.91 6.68 6.14
N LEU A 16 -3.02 6.50 6.88
CA LEU A 16 -3.16 5.39 7.82
C LEU A 16 -3.16 4.03 7.11
N ALA A 17 -3.76 3.93 5.91
CA ALA A 17 -3.65 2.73 5.09
C ALA A 17 -2.19 2.42 4.73
N ALA A 18 -1.38 3.45 4.41
CA ALA A 18 0.04 3.27 4.18
C ALA A 18 0.79 2.80 5.44
N VAL A 19 0.46 3.34 6.62
CA VAL A 19 1.05 2.84 7.89
C VAL A 19 0.78 1.36 8.07
N ILE A 20 -0.48 0.93 7.95
CA ILE A 20 -0.88 -0.47 8.11
C ILE A 20 -0.21 -1.35 7.06
N ASN A 21 -0.17 -0.90 5.81
CA ASN A 21 0.47 -1.61 4.70
C ASN A 21 1.96 -1.87 4.96
N TYR A 22 2.68 -0.90 5.52
CA TYR A 22 4.09 -1.06 5.85
C TYR A 22 4.33 -1.95 7.07
N ILE A 23 3.43 -1.91 8.07
CA ILE A 23 3.48 -2.86 9.20
C ILE A 23 3.29 -4.29 8.69
N ASP A 24 2.31 -4.52 7.82
CA ASP A 24 2.04 -5.83 7.21
C ASP A 24 3.24 -6.34 6.40
N ARG A 25 3.79 -5.50 5.55
CA ARG A 25 4.95 -5.82 4.71
C ARG A 25 6.17 -6.23 5.50
N GLN A 26 6.45 -5.52 6.61
CA GLN A 26 7.60 -5.78 7.47
C GLN A 26 7.41 -7.01 8.36
N ALA A 27 6.17 -7.42 8.63
CA ALA A 27 5.88 -8.53 9.54
C ALA A 27 6.56 -9.83 9.11
N PHE A 28 6.59 -10.13 7.82
CA PHE A 28 7.22 -11.38 7.33
C PHE A 28 8.73 -11.42 7.57
N GLY A 29 9.43 -10.33 7.28
CA GLY A 29 10.89 -10.24 7.55
C GLY A 29 11.20 -10.28 9.04
N ALA A 30 10.42 -9.54 9.83
CA ALA A 30 10.59 -9.49 11.28
C ALA A 30 10.34 -10.85 11.97
N LEU A 31 9.42 -11.64 11.44
CA LEU A 31 9.02 -12.95 12.01
C LEU A 31 9.71 -14.12 11.32
N TRP A 32 10.61 -13.88 10.35
CA TRP A 32 11.15 -14.96 9.53
C TRP A 32 11.87 -16.05 10.34
N GLN A 33 12.64 -15.68 11.36
CA GLN A 33 13.36 -16.67 12.19
C GLN A 33 12.40 -17.59 12.94
N ASP A 34 11.32 -17.04 13.52
CA ASP A 34 10.29 -17.83 14.20
C ASP A 34 9.54 -18.75 13.24
N ILE A 35 9.21 -18.23 12.05
CA ILE A 35 8.57 -18.99 10.97
C ILE A 35 9.50 -20.12 10.48
N ALA A 36 10.78 -19.82 10.29
CA ALA A 36 11.76 -20.80 9.83
C ALA A 36 11.98 -21.91 10.87
N ALA A 37 12.09 -21.55 12.14
CA ALA A 37 12.24 -22.52 13.22
C ALA A 37 11.04 -23.47 13.36
N ASP A 38 9.83 -22.96 13.14
CA ASP A 38 8.58 -23.71 13.25
C ASP A 38 8.32 -24.60 12.02
N LEU A 39 8.47 -24.07 10.81
CA LEU A 39 8.08 -24.75 9.58
C LEU A 39 9.19 -25.51 8.86
N PHE A 40 10.45 -25.23 9.18
CA PHE A 40 11.62 -25.83 8.53
C PHE A 40 12.65 -26.34 9.56
N PRO A 41 12.24 -27.10 10.59
CA PRO A 41 13.14 -27.54 11.64
C PRO A 41 14.27 -28.41 11.07
N GLY A 42 15.51 -28.08 11.49
CA GLY A 42 16.69 -28.85 11.07
C GLY A 42 17.27 -28.44 9.71
N MET A 43 16.68 -27.48 9.00
CA MET A 43 17.32 -26.85 7.84
C MET A 43 18.44 -25.91 8.27
N ASP A 44 19.50 -25.86 7.47
CA ASP A 44 20.54 -24.85 7.66
C ASP A 44 20.04 -23.45 7.33
N GLU A 45 20.72 -22.44 7.85
CA GLU A 45 20.35 -21.04 7.72
C GLU A 45 20.36 -20.57 6.27
N ASP A 46 21.30 -21.05 5.46
CA ASP A 46 21.39 -20.68 4.05
C ASP A 46 20.22 -21.26 3.24
N ALA A 47 19.76 -22.47 3.58
CA ALA A 47 18.59 -23.05 2.94
C ALA A 47 17.32 -22.28 3.29
N THR A 48 17.13 -21.88 4.55
CA THR A 48 15.97 -21.08 4.96
C THR A 48 15.97 -19.69 4.35
N LYS A 49 17.14 -19.03 4.20
CA LYS A 49 17.28 -17.76 3.47
C LYS A 49 16.93 -17.87 1.99
N LYS A 50 17.28 -18.98 1.34
CA LYS A 50 16.85 -19.22 -0.05
C LYS A 50 15.35 -19.33 -0.18
N ILE A 51 14.69 -20.01 0.77
CA ILE A 51 13.23 -20.09 0.82
C ILE A 51 12.61 -18.70 1.01
N TYR A 52 13.11 -17.92 1.97
CA TYR A 52 12.68 -16.53 2.18
C TYR A 52 12.80 -15.68 0.90
N GLY A 53 13.98 -15.71 0.28
CA GLY A 53 14.23 -14.96 -0.96
C GLY A 53 13.30 -15.39 -2.11
N GLY A 54 13.00 -16.70 -2.22
CA GLY A 54 12.04 -17.22 -3.19
C GLY A 54 10.63 -16.69 -2.94
N ILE A 55 10.14 -16.71 -1.69
CA ILE A 55 8.83 -16.18 -1.29
C ILE A 55 8.76 -14.67 -1.56
N MET A 56 9.82 -13.91 -1.21
CA MET A 56 9.90 -12.48 -1.48
C MET A 56 9.92 -12.15 -2.97
N THR A 57 10.56 -12.98 -3.79
CA THR A 57 10.56 -12.83 -5.24
C THR A 57 9.14 -12.95 -5.81
N VAL A 58 8.37 -13.94 -5.36
CA VAL A 58 6.96 -14.11 -5.75
C VAL A 58 6.16 -12.86 -5.36
N PHE A 59 6.34 -12.35 -4.14
CA PHE A 59 5.66 -11.14 -3.68
C PHE A 59 5.97 -9.93 -4.59
N ILE A 60 7.25 -9.67 -4.86
CA ILE A 60 7.68 -8.50 -5.65
C ILE A 60 7.13 -8.58 -7.09
N LEU A 61 7.22 -9.75 -7.74
CA LEU A 61 6.69 -9.95 -9.09
C LEU A 61 5.17 -9.78 -9.14
N SER A 62 4.47 -10.34 -8.15
CA SER A 62 3.01 -10.19 -8.02
C SER A 62 2.60 -8.74 -7.74
N TYR A 63 3.38 -8.04 -6.93
CA TYR A 63 3.18 -6.61 -6.64
C TYR A 63 3.33 -5.76 -7.92
N ALA A 64 4.37 -6.01 -8.70
CA ALA A 64 4.58 -5.31 -9.98
C ALA A 64 3.40 -5.53 -10.97
N ALA A 65 2.93 -6.78 -11.10
CA ALA A 65 1.74 -7.09 -11.91
C ALA A 65 0.48 -6.43 -11.32
N GLY A 66 0.34 -6.44 -10.00
CA GLY A 66 -0.78 -5.87 -9.27
C GLY A 66 -0.93 -4.37 -9.46
N GLN A 67 0.16 -3.60 -9.58
CA GLN A 67 0.10 -2.16 -9.82
C GLN A 67 -0.65 -1.83 -11.12
N THR A 68 -0.35 -2.54 -12.20
CA THR A 68 -1.04 -2.37 -13.48
C THR A 68 -2.51 -2.80 -13.39
N LEU A 69 -2.77 -3.90 -12.70
CA LEU A 69 -4.13 -4.43 -12.51
C LEU A 69 -5.00 -3.46 -11.71
N PHE A 70 -4.50 -3.00 -10.55
CA PHE A 70 -5.26 -2.10 -9.69
C PHE A 70 -5.45 -0.72 -10.31
N GLY A 71 -4.51 -0.22 -11.12
CA GLY A 71 -4.73 0.99 -11.90
C GLY A 71 -6.02 0.91 -12.71
N LYS A 72 -6.22 -0.19 -13.45
CA LYS A 72 -7.45 -0.44 -14.23
C LYS A 72 -8.69 -0.68 -13.34
N ILE A 73 -8.55 -1.41 -12.23
CA ILE A 73 -9.63 -1.65 -11.27
C ILE A 73 -10.15 -0.31 -10.72
N PHE A 74 -9.26 0.58 -10.32
CA PHE A 74 -9.66 1.91 -9.84
C PHE A 74 -10.38 2.73 -10.90
N ASP A 75 -10.01 2.61 -12.16
CA ASP A 75 -10.71 3.30 -13.25
C ASP A 75 -12.11 2.72 -13.48
N TRP A 76 -12.26 1.42 -13.30
CA TRP A 76 -13.51 0.72 -13.53
C TRP A 76 -14.52 0.86 -12.38
N ILE A 77 -14.11 0.62 -11.13
CA ILE A 77 -15.03 0.61 -9.98
C ILE A 77 -14.92 1.86 -9.08
N GLY A 78 -14.03 2.79 -9.43
CA GLY A 78 -13.79 4.04 -8.70
C GLY A 78 -12.95 3.88 -7.44
N THR A 79 -12.52 5.00 -6.89
CA THR A 79 -11.56 5.07 -5.77
C THR A 79 -12.11 4.43 -4.49
N ARG A 80 -13.39 4.67 -4.17
CA ARG A 80 -14.00 4.16 -2.94
C ARG A 80 -13.98 2.64 -2.85
N LEU A 81 -14.47 1.96 -3.89
CA LEU A 81 -14.57 0.50 -3.91
C LEU A 81 -13.20 -0.13 -4.25
N GLY A 82 -12.41 0.48 -5.12
CA GLY A 82 -11.07 0.01 -5.46
C GLY A 82 -10.15 -0.04 -4.25
N PHE A 83 -10.16 1.01 -3.42
CA PHE A 83 -9.38 1.04 -2.18
C PHE A 83 -9.87 0.00 -1.17
N ALA A 84 -11.19 -0.08 -0.98
CA ALA A 84 -11.78 -1.07 -0.08
C ALA A 84 -11.48 -2.51 -0.52
N LEU A 85 -11.55 -2.80 -1.83
CA LEU A 85 -11.21 -4.11 -2.38
C LEU A 85 -9.73 -4.45 -2.14
N SER A 86 -8.82 -3.52 -2.47
CA SER A 86 -7.39 -3.69 -2.22
C SER A 86 -7.12 -4.04 -0.75
N ILE A 87 -7.65 -3.23 0.18
CA ILE A 87 -7.44 -3.42 1.62
C ILE A 87 -8.09 -4.71 2.13
N ALA A 88 -9.30 -5.03 1.71
CA ALA A 88 -9.99 -6.25 2.13
C ALA A 88 -9.23 -7.50 1.67
N VAL A 89 -8.74 -7.53 0.41
CA VAL A 89 -8.01 -8.68 -0.12
C VAL A 89 -6.64 -8.80 0.52
N TRP A 90 -5.90 -7.69 0.72
CA TRP A 90 -4.61 -7.80 1.41
C TRP A 90 -4.78 -8.23 2.87
N SER A 91 -5.75 -7.68 3.61
CA SER A 91 -6.01 -8.08 5.00
C SER A 91 -6.41 -9.55 5.10
N LEU A 92 -7.18 -10.06 4.12
CA LEU A 92 -7.49 -11.48 4.03
C LEU A 92 -6.22 -12.30 3.75
N ALA A 93 -5.36 -11.87 2.84
CA ALA A 93 -4.10 -12.54 2.55
C ALA A 93 -3.19 -12.55 3.79
N THR A 94 -3.11 -11.44 4.53
CA THR A 94 -2.37 -11.36 5.80
C THR A 94 -2.93 -12.34 6.83
N PHE A 95 -4.24 -12.40 6.97
CA PHE A 95 -4.90 -13.38 7.86
C PHE A 95 -4.56 -14.83 7.48
N LEU A 96 -4.55 -15.14 6.19
CA LEU A 96 -4.25 -16.47 5.69
C LEU A 96 -2.80 -16.92 5.98
N HIS A 97 -1.84 -15.99 6.16
CA HIS A 97 -0.47 -16.36 6.57
C HIS A 97 -0.44 -17.14 7.87
N ALA A 98 -1.36 -16.87 8.81
CA ALA A 98 -1.44 -17.60 10.06
C ALA A 98 -1.67 -19.14 9.90
N PHE A 99 -2.15 -19.55 8.73
CA PHE A 99 -2.45 -20.96 8.41
C PHE A 99 -1.47 -21.56 7.39
N ALA A 100 -0.42 -20.83 7.03
CA ALA A 100 0.59 -21.33 6.11
C ALA A 100 1.41 -22.46 6.75
N GLN A 101 1.65 -23.53 5.98
CA GLN A 101 2.28 -24.76 6.48
C GLN A 101 3.63 -25.05 5.80
N GLY A 102 4.14 -24.16 4.99
CA GLY A 102 5.41 -24.33 4.30
C GLY A 102 5.63 -23.32 3.17
N ALA A 103 6.74 -23.44 2.46
CA ALA A 103 7.18 -22.49 1.43
C ALA A 103 6.16 -22.25 0.33
N LEU A 104 5.48 -23.31 -0.15
CA LEU A 104 4.50 -23.16 -1.24
C LEU A 104 3.28 -22.38 -0.78
N SER A 105 2.69 -22.69 0.38
CA SER A 105 1.53 -21.95 0.91
C SER A 105 1.88 -20.50 1.19
N PHE A 106 3.05 -20.22 1.78
CA PHE A 106 3.55 -18.86 1.94
C PHE A 106 3.70 -18.13 0.59
N SER A 107 4.27 -18.79 -0.42
CA SER A 107 4.46 -18.19 -1.75
C SER A 107 3.12 -17.82 -2.40
N ILE A 108 2.12 -18.70 -2.34
CA ILE A 108 0.79 -18.44 -2.90
C ILE A 108 0.12 -17.26 -2.18
N ILE A 109 0.14 -17.27 -0.86
CA ILE A 109 -0.49 -16.22 -0.05
C ILE A 109 0.26 -14.89 -0.23
N ARG A 110 1.60 -14.90 -0.28
CA ARG A 110 2.42 -13.73 -0.58
C ARG A 110 2.19 -13.19 -1.99
N GLY A 111 1.96 -14.08 -2.96
CA GLY A 111 1.56 -13.66 -4.30
C GLY A 111 0.23 -12.91 -4.30
N LEU A 112 -0.78 -13.44 -3.59
CA LEU A 112 -2.07 -12.77 -3.42
C LEU A 112 -1.91 -11.42 -2.69
N LEU A 113 -1.12 -11.40 -1.60
CA LEU A 113 -0.82 -10.19 -0.85
C LEU A 113 -0.15 -9.14 -1.74
N GLY A 114 0.87 -9.53 -2.52
CA GLY A 114 1.58 -8.63 -3.42
C GLY A 114 0.64 -7.95 -4.42
N VAL A 115 -0.22 -8.74 -5.09
CA VAL A 115 -1.23 -8.18 -6.01
C VAL A 115 -2.14 -7.18 -5.28
N ALA A 116 -2.64 -7.53 -4.10
CA ALA A 116 -3.61 -6.70 -3.38
C ALA A 116 -2.99 -5.42 -2.81
N GLU A 117 -1.80 -5.49 -2.20
CA GLU A 117 -1.08 -4.33 -1.66
C GLU A 117 -0.69 -3.31 -2.74
N ALA A 118 -0.48 -3.79 -3.96
CA ALA A 118 -0.12 -2.93 -5.09
C ALA A 118 -1.16 -1.85 -5.38
N GLY A 119 -2.41 -2.03 -4.95
CA GLY A 119 -3.47 -1.03 -5.08
C GLY A 119 -3.28 0.22 -4.21
N ASN A 120 -2.45 0.17 -3.18
CA ASN A 120 -2.30 1.28 -2.23
C ASN A 120 -1.78 2.57 -2.91
N TRP A 121 -0.76 2.47 -3.75
CA TRP A 121 -0.16 3.63 -4.43
C TRP A 121 -1.07 4.27 -5.50
N PRO A 122 -1.59 3.53 -6.48
CA PRO A 122 -2.51 4.10 -7.45
C PRO A 122 -3.81 4.59 -6.79
N GLY A 123 -4.29 3.91 -5.75
CA GLY A 123 -5.43 4.34 -4.97
C GLY A 123 -5.21 5.66 -4.26
N ALA A 124 -4.05 5.85 -3.62
CA ALA A 124 -3.69 7.10 -2.96
C ALA A 124 -3.57 8.25 -3.97
N ALA A 125 -2.90 8.02 -5.11
CA ALA A 125 -2.78 9.02 -6.17
C ALA A 125 -4.15 9.44 -6.69
N LYS A 126 -5.06 8.49 -6.93
CA LYS A 126 -6.42 8.75 -7.40
C LYS A 126 -7.27 9.46 -6.35
N ALA A 127 -7.21 9.02 -5.07
CA ALA A 127 -7.89 9.71 -3.98
C ALA A 127 -7.42 11.17 -3.84
N ASN A 128 -6.11 11.41 -3.91
CA ASN A 128 -5.55 12.76 -3.86
C ASN A 128 -5.99 13.60 -5.07
N ALA A 129 -6.04 13.01 -6.27
CA ALA A 129 -6.51 13.71 -7.47
C ALA A 129 -8.00 14.09 -7.38
N GLU A 130 -8.83 13.22 -6.80
CA GLU A 130 -10.27 13.45 -6.64
C GLU A 130 -10.60 14.44 -5.50
N TRP A 131 -9.88 14.37 -4.37
CA TRP A 131 -10.24 15.11 -3.15
C TRP A 131 -9.48 16.41 -2.96
N PHE A 132 -8.43 16.67 -3.74
CA PHE A 132 -7.62 17.88 -3.58
C PHE A 132 -7.55 18.69 -4.86
N PRO A 133 -7.64 20.04 -4.74
CA PRO A 133 -7.32 20.91 -5.85
C PRO A 133 -5.84 20.75 -6.23
N THR A 134 -5.49 20.98 -7.49
CA THR A 134 -4.13 20.79 -8.03
C THR A 134 -3.02 21.38 -7.16
N LYS A 135 -3.27 22.57 -6.60
CA LYS A 135 -2.29 23.30 -5.75
C LYS A 135 -1.95 22.56 -4.44
N GLU A 136 -2.85 21.73 -3.93
CA GLU A 136 -2.68 21.01 -2.65
C GLU A 136 -2.28 19.54 -2.84
N ARG A 137 -2.33 18.98 -4.05
CA ARG A 137 -2.07 17.56 -4.32
C ARG A 137 -0.68 17.12 -3.88
N ALA A 138 0.35 17.93 -4.11
CA ALA A 138 1.72 17.61 -3.66
C ALA A 138 1.80 17.50 -2.14
N PHE A 139 1.11 18.36 -1.40
CA PHE A 139 1.06 18.30 0.06
C PHE A 139 0.29 17.08 0.55
N ALA A 140 -0.85 16.76 -0.05
CA ALA A 140 -1.61 15.54 0.26
C ALA A 140 -0.79 14.27 -0.02
N GLN A 141 -0.03 14.26 -1.12
CA GLN A 141 0.89 13.15 -1.42
C GLN A 141 2.03 13.05 -0.40
N GLY A 142 2.52 14.18 0.11
CA GLY A 142 3.50 14.22 1.20
C GLY A 142 2.97 13.58 2.48
N ILE A 143 1.71 13.84 2.84
CA ILE A 143 1.05 13.21 4.00
C ILE A 143 0.96 11.69 3.81
N PHE A 144 0.55 11.23 2.63
CA PHE A 144 0.52 9.80 2.31
C PHE A 144 1.91 9.14 2.43
N ASN A 145 2.93 9.76 1.85
CA ASN A 145 4.31 9.27 1.90
C ASN A 145 4.85 9.25 3.34
N SER A 146 4.47 10.23 4.17
CA SER A 146 4.80 10.22 5.60
C SER A 146 4.18 9.02 6.33
N GLY A 147 2.97 8.60 5.93
CA GLY A 147 2.35 7.37 6.44
C GLY A 147 3.21 6.14 6.17
N ALA A 148 3.78 6.00 4.97
CA ALA A 148 4.69 4.92 4.63
C ALA A 148 5.96 4.92 5.51
N ALA A 149 6.57 6.10 5.71
CA ALA A 149 7.75 6.24 6.57
C ALA A 149 7.44 5.91 8.04
N ILE A 150 6.32 6.43 8.57
CA ILE A 150 5.86 6.13 9.94
C ILE A 150 5.59 4.63 10.10
N GLY A 151 4.92 4.00 9.13
CA GLY A 151 4.67 2.57 9.13
C GLY A 151 5.95 1.76 9.19
N GLY A 152 6.96 2.12 8.38
CA GLY A 152 8.29 1.49 8.42
C GLY A 152 8.99 1.60 9.76
N ILE A 153 8.92 2.76 10.42
CA ILE A 153 9.53 3.00 11.75
C ILE A 153 8.78 2.23 12.85
N VAL A 154 7.44 2.24 12.82
CA VAL A 154 6.61 1.65 13.87
C VAL A 154 6.53 0.13 13.76
N ALA A 155 6.71 -0.44 12.56
CA ALA A 155 6.52 -1.87 12.31
C ALA A 155 7.36 -2.77 13.23
N TYR A 156 8.67 -2.55 13.30
CA TYR A 156 9.55 -3.41 14.08
C TYR A 156 9.29 -3.36 15.59
N PRO A 157 9.20 -2.16 16.24
CA PRO A 157 8.82 -2.10 17.65
C PRO A 157 7.45 -2.72 17.91
N PHE A 158 6.46 -2.50 17.03
CA PHE A 158 5.13 -3.06 17.18
C PHE A 158 5.15 -4.59 17.13
N ILE A 159 5.80 -5.15 16.10
CA ILE A 159 5.91 -6.62 15.92
C ILE A 159 6.76 -7.22 17.05
N GLY A 160 7.87 -6.58 17.42
CA GLY A 160 8.73 -7.04 18.51
C GLY A 160 8.02 -7.12 19.86
N VAL A 161 7.19 -6.12 20.19
CA VAL A 161 6.35 -6.19 21.40
C VAL A 161 5.35 -7.35 21.31
N LEU A 162 4.70 -7.56 20.17
CA LEU A 162 3.74 -8.66 20.01
C LEU A 162 4.44 -10.02 20.08
N SER A 163 5.64 -10.18 19.52
CA SER A 163 6.42 -11.42 19.55
C SER A 163 6.81 -11.85 20.96
N ALA A 164 6.89 -10.92 21.91
CA ALA A 164 7.15 -11.25 23.31
C ALA A 164 5.97 -11.96 24.00
N TYR A 165 4.75 -11.84 23.45
CA TYR A 165 3.53 -12.34 24.08
C TYR A 165 2.81 -13.41 23.26
N MET A 166 3.06 -13.51 21.94
CA MET A 166 2.31 -14.41 21.07
C MET A 166 3.17 -14.91 19.91
N GLY A 167 2.81 -16.08 19.37
CA GLY A 167 3.47 -16.67 18.21
C GLY A 167 3.19 -15.92 16.90
N TRP A 168 4.02 -16.16 15.91
CA TRP A 168 3.97 -15.50 14.60
C TRP A 168 2.60 -15.59 13.91
N GLN A 169 1.89 -16.71 14.05
CA GLN A 169 0.53 -16.90 13.50
C GLN A 169 -0.44 -15.84 14.04
N SER A 170 -0.42 -15.65 15.37
CA SER A 170 -1.31 -14.68 16.03
C SER A 170 -0.98 -13.25 15.64
N ILE A 171 0.29 -12.94 15.35
CA ILE A 171 0.71 -11.60 14.91
C ILE A 171 0.12 -11.29 13.53
N PHE A 172 0.15 -12.24 12.59
CA PHE A 172 -0.52 -12.04 11.29
C PHE A 172 -2.03 -11.81 11.45
N ILE A 173 -2.68 -12.51 12.38
CA ILE A 173 -4.10 -12.25 12.69
C ILE A 173 -4.29 -10.84 13.22
N VAL A 174 -3.49 -10.38 14.18
CA VAL A 174 -3.59 -9.01 14.74
C VAL A 174 -3.38 -7.95 13.66
N VAL A 175 -2.35 -8.11 12.82
CA VAL A 175 -2.07 -7.16 11.72
C VAL A 175 -3.22 -7.13 10.71
N SER A 176 -3.78 -8.30 10.37
CA SER A 176 -4.94 -8.36 9.45
C SER A 176 -6.17 -7.65 9.99
N ILE A 177 -6.43 -7.74 11.30
CA ILE A 177 -7.54 -7.04 11.96
C ILE A 177 -7.39 -5.52 11.81
N LEU A 178 -6.18 -4.96 11.88
CA LEU A 178 -5.97 -3.52 11.66
C LEU A 178 -6.45 -3.08 10.27
N GLY A 179 -6.16 -3.89 9.23
CA GLY A 179 -6.63 -3.62 7.88
C GLY A 179 -8.16 -3.71 7.75
N PHE A 180 -8.79 -4.72 8.35
CA PHE A 180 -10.25 -4.82 8.35
C PHE A 180 -10.92 -3.68 9.13
N LEU A 181 -10.37 -3.28 10.29
CA LEU A 181 -10.88 -2.16 11.07
C LEU A 181 -10.78 -0.84 10.31
N TRP A 182 -9.76 -0.66 9.46
CA TRP A 182 -9.63 0.52 8.63
C TRP A 182 -10.79 0.69 7.63
N LEU A 183 -11.40 -0.38 7.16
CA LEU A 183 -12.55 -0.31 6.24
C LEU A 183 -13.76 0.40 6.85
N ILE A 184 -13.92 0.35 8.18
CA ILE A 184 -15.05 0.97 8.88
C ILE A 184 -15.06 2.49 8.68
N PRO A 185 -14.03 3.25 9.09
CA PRO A 185 -14.00 4.69 8.88
C PRO A 185 -13.94 5.05 7.39
N TRP A 186 -13.33 4.22 6.53
CA TRP A 186 -13.31 4.45 5.10
C TRP A 186 -14.72 4.52 4.51
N PHE A 187 -15.55 3.50 4.74
CA PHE A 187 -16.91 3.48 4.23
C PHE A 187 -17.83 4.53 4.88
N TYR A 188 -17.53 4.90 6.12
CA TYR A 188 -18.28 5.93 6.82
C TYR A 188 -17.99 7.34 6.30
N ILE A 189 -16.72 7.63 5.99
CA ILE A 189 -16.25 8.94 5.56
C ILE A 189 -16.34 9.08 4.03
N VAL A 190 -15.82 8.13 3.26
CA VAL A 190 -15.81 8.20 1.79
C VAL A 190 -17.06 7.55 1.23
N LYS A 191 -18.16 8.28 1.15
CA LYS A 191 -19.44 7.76 0.66
C LYS A 191 -19.58 7.81 -0.86
N SER A 192 -19.02 8.84 -1.47
CA SER A 192 -19.09 9.12 -2.90
C SER A 192 -17.95 10.10 -3.26
N PRO A 193 -17.67 10.32 -4.56
CA PRO A 193 -16.77 11.37 -4.99
C PRO A 193 -17.19 12.76 -4.46
N PRO A 194 -16.27 13.74 -4.36
CA PRO A 194 -16.57 15.06 -3.80
C PRO A 194 -17.77 15.75 -4.44
N LYS A 195 -17.94 15.58 -5.75
CA LYS A 195 -19.06 16.17 -6.53
C LYS A 195 -20.44 15.77 -5.97
N ASP A 196 -20.59 14.53 -5.51
CA ASP A 196 -21.89 13.96 -5.06
C ASP A 196 -21.89 13.65 -3.55
N HIS A 197 -20.90 14.15 -2.79
CA HIS A 197 -20.73 13.77 -1.40
C HIS A 197 -21.72 14.47 -0.47
N PRO A 198 -22.58 13.72 0.27
CA PRO A 198 -23.71 14.31 1.02
C PRO A 198 -23.30 15.16 2.22
N LYS A 199 -22.15 14.88 2.81
CA LYS A 199 -21.64 15.58 4.02
C LYS A 199 -20.64 16.70 3.71
N LEU A 200 -20.20 16.86 2.47
CA LEU A 200 -19.24 17.89 2.09
C LEU A 200 -19.92 19.27 2.09
N SER A 201 -19.24 20.30 2.65
CA SER A 201 -19.76 21.67 2.59
C SER A 201 -19.69 22.18 1.14
N GLU A 202 -20.64 23.04 0.74
CA GLU A 202 -20.65 23.61 -0.61
C GLU A 202 -19.39 24.44 -0.90
N GLU A 203 -18.89 25.16 0.11
CA GLU A 203 -17.65 25.94 0.00
C GLU A 203 -16.45 25.03 -0.33
N GLU A 204 -16.29 23.90 0.41
CA GLU A 204 -15.20 22.96 0.19
C GLU A 204 -15.37 22.21 -1.14
N LYS A 205 -16.59 21.84 -1.50
CA LYS A 205 -16.92 21.22 -2.77
C LYS A 205 -16.51 22.11 -3.93
N GLN A 206 -16.93 23.39 -3.89
CA GLN A 206 -16.56 24.38 -4.93
C GLN A 206 -15.06 24.61 -4.99
N TYR A 207 -14.40 24.66 -3.82
CA TYR A 207 -12.96 24.81 -3.74
C TYR A 207 -12.21 23.64 -4.41
N ILE A 208 -12.61 22.40 -4.14
CA ILE A 208 -12.03 21.20 -4.75
C ILE A 208 -12.26 21.23 -6.26
N LEU A 209 -13.52 21.42 -6.70
CA LEU A 209 -13.90 21.34 -8.12
C LEU A 209 -13.34 22.51 -8.94
N SER A 210 -13.27 23.73 -8.40
CA SER A 210 -12.67 24.86 -9.09
C SER A 210 -11.17 24.69 -9.33
N GLY A 211 -10.48 24.07 -8.36
CA GLY A 211 -9.06 23.77 -8.50
C GLY A 211 -8.76 22.62 -9.47
N GLN A 212 -9.76 21.85 -9.86
CA GLN A 212 -9.64 20.79 -10.87
C GLN A 212 -9.94 21.31 -12.28
N LYS A 213 -10.87 22.28 -12.43
CA LYS A 213 -11.31 22.83 -13.71
C LYS A 213 -10.21 23.49 -14.55
N ASN A 214 -9.14 23.98 -13.94
CA ASN A 214 -8.08 24.71 -14.65
C ASN A 214 -7.12 23.81 -15.45
N GLN A 215 -7.32 22.51 -15.50
CA GLN A 215 -6.46 21.58 -16.23
C GLN A 215 -7.11 20.97 -17.49
N ASP A 216 -8.43 21.08 -17.64
CA ASP A 216 -9.17 20.27 -18.61
C ASP A 216 -10.08 21.11 -19.53
N ILE A 217 -9.73 22.35 -19.80
CA ILE A 217 -10.45 23.19 -20.79
C ILE A 217 -9.60 23.21 -22.04
N ASN A 218 -10.09 22.55 -23.10
CA ASN A 218 -9.55 22.69 -24.45
C ASN A 218 -9.70 24.13 -24.95
N GLU A 219 -8.91 24.53 -25.96
CA GLU A 219 -8.96 25.83 -26.56
C GLU A 219 -10.36 26.19 -27.11
N ASP A 220 -11.22 25.21 -27.36
CA ASP A 220 -12.61 25.35 -27.81
C ASP A 220 -13.64 25.48 -26.66
N GLY A 221 -13.19 25.50 -25.39
CA GLY A 221 -14.04 25.57 -24.20
C GLY A 221 -14.74 24.25 -23.81
N SER A 222 -14.45 23.17 -24.49
CA SER A 222 -14.93 21.81 -24.12
C SER A 222 -14.13 21.25 -22.96
N TYR A 223 -14.81 20.51 -22.07
CA TYR A 223 -14.11 19.72 -21.03
C TYR A 223 -13.52 18.49 -21.70
N ASP A 224 -12.21 18.28 -21.55
CA ASP A 224 -11.61 16.97 -21.83
C ASP A 224 -12.06 16.00 -20.73
N ASP A 225 -13.09 15.22 -21.01
CA ASP A 225 -13.66 14.21 -20.10
C ASP A 225 -12.75 13.00 -19.90
N GLY A 226 -11.45 13.22 -19.90
CA GLY A 226 -10.46 12.24 -19.54
C GLY A 226 -9.52 11.90 -20.69
N TYR A 227 -8.39 12.59 -20.73
CA TYR A 227 -7.22 12.10 -21.43
C TYR A 227 -6.88 10.71 -20.90
N ASN A 228 -7.36 9.67 -21.59
CA ASN A 228 -7.07 8.28 -21.31
C ASN A 228 -6.18 7.70 -22.43
N PRO A 229 -4.88 8.03 -22.42
CA PRO A 229 -3.98 7.59 -23.46
C PRO A 229 -3.77 6.08 -23.40
N SER A 230 -3.73 5.45 -24.57
CA SER A 230 -3.31 4.04 -24.62
C SER A 230 -1.89 3.88 -24.08
N THR A 231 -1.59 2.73 -23.51
CA THR A 231 -0.24 2.41 -22.99
C THR A 231 0.84 2.63 -24.05
N GLY A 232 0.55 2.32 -25.34
CA GLY A 232 1.47 2.58 -26.46
C GLY A 232 1.76 4.06 -26.65
N LYS A 233 0.74 4.93 -26.50
CA LYS A 233 0.92 6.38 -26.59
C LYS A 233 1.74 6.92 -25.43
N LEU A 234 1.53 6.43 -24.20
CA LEU A 234 2.36 6.79 -23.04
C LEU A 234 3.83 6.43 -23.26
N LEU A 235 4.09 5.20 -23.74
CA LEU A 235 5.45 4.73 -24.00
C LEU A 235 6.12 5.41 -25.22
N SER A 236 5.39 6.14 -26.03
CA SER A 236 5.98 6.95 -27.12
C SER A 236 6.61 8.26 -26.64
N HIS A 237 6.32 8.69 -25.41
CA HIS A 237 6.88 9.91 -24.83
C HIS A 237 8.20 9.62 -24.09
N LYS A 238 9.25 10.42 -24.38
CA LYS A 238 10.57 10.29 -23.73
C LYS A 238 10.54 10.52 -22.22
N GLU A 239 9.60 11.34 -21.75
CA GLU A 239 9.36 11.65 -20.34
C GLU A 239 8.95 10.39 -19.57
N SER A 240 8.13 9.52 -20.19
CA SER A 240 7.73 8.22 -19.60
C SER A 240 8.94 7.31 -19.38
N TRP A 241 9.86 7.27 -20.34
CA TRP A 241 11.11 6.49 -20.21
C TRP A 241 12.03 7.05 -19.14
N GLY A 242 12.09 8.39 -18.99
CA GLY A 242 12.83 9.03 -17.90
C GLY A 242 12.37 8.56 -16.52
N VAL A 243 11.05 8.52 -16.29
CA VAL A 243 10.44 8.02 -15.03
C VAL A 243 10.73 6.52 -14.87
N ILE A 244 10.52 5.71 -15.91
CA ILE A 244 10.74 4.26 -15.87
C ILE A 244 12.19 3.95 -15.50
N ILE A 245 13.17 4.58 -16.14
CA ILE A 245 14.60 4.34 -15.89
C ILE A 245 14.98 4.80 -14.47
N ALA A 246 14.49 5.97 -14.03
CA ALA A 246 14.76 6.47 -12.68
C ALA A 246 14.20 5.51 -11.61
N SER A 247 12.96 5.05 -11.75
CA SER A 247 12.37 4.08 -10.84
C SER A 247 13.10 2.74 -10.88
N ALA A 248 13.43 2.24 -12.07
CA ALA A 248 14.18 0.99 -12.21
C ALA A 248 15.58 1.02 -11.58
N ALA A 249 16.19 2.20 -11.45
CA ALA A 249 17.49 2.39 -10.79
C ALA A 249 17.37 2.53 -9.26
N LEU A 250 16.29 3.16 -8.75
CA LEU A 250 16.12 3.48 -7.32
C LEU A 250 15.36 2.42 -6.54
N ASP A 251 14.28 1.88 -7.10
CA ASP A 251 13.39 0.96 -6.40
C ASP A 251 14.06 -0.34 -5.93
N PRO A 252 14.97 -0.97 -6.71
CA PRO A 252 15.66 -2.17 -6.24
C PRO A 252 16.47 -1.97 -4.96
N ILE A 253 17.07 -0.78 -4.77
CA ILE A 253 17.83 -0.45 -3.55
C ILE A 253 16.87 -0.39 -2.35
N TRP A 254 15.73 0.28 -2.53
CA TRP A 254 14.69 0.36 -1.50
C TRP A 254 14.16 -1.01 -1.10
N TRP A 255 13.83 -1.85 -2.10
CA TRP A 255 13.34 -3.21 -1.86
C TRP A 255 14.37 -4.12 -1.20
N LEU A 256 15.66 -3.97 -1.56
CA LEU A 256 16.76 -4.68 -0.91
C LEU A 256 16.79 -4.37 0.60
N PHE A 257 16.75 -3.09 0.95
CA PHE A 257 16.78 -2.70 2.35
C PHE A 257 15.55 -3.19 3.13
N ILE A 258 14.36 -3.05 2.58
CA ILE A 258 13.12 -3.51 3.24
C ILE A 258 13.16 -5.03 3.48
N ALA A 259 13.62 -5.80 2.50
CA ALA A 259 13.58 -7.25 2.59
C ALA A 259 14.71 -7.83 3.46
N TRP A 260 15.92 -7.28 3.39
CA TRP A 260 17.11 -7.94 3.93
C TRP A 260 17.71 -7.30 5.18
N ILE A 261 17.49 -6.00 5.44
CA ILE A 261 17.98 -5.37 6.66
C ILE A 261 17.51 -6.10 7.93
N PRO A 262 16.22 -6.50 8.07
CA PRO A 262 15.79 -7.19 9.28
C PRO A 262 16.57 -8.47 9.55
N ILE A 263 16.77 -9.28 8.52
CA ILE A 263 17.51 -10.54 8.62
C ILE A 263 18.98 -10.26 8.99
N TYR A 264 19.62 -9.31 8.29
CA TYR A 264 20.99 -8.91 8.56
C TYR A 264 21.18 -8.44 10.01
N LEU A 265 20.26 -7.60 10.51
CA LEU A 265 20.35 -7.09 11.87
C LEU A 265 20.13 -8.19 12.93
N GLN A 266 19.23 -9.15 12.67
CA GLN A 266 19.05 -10.31 13.53
C GLN A 266 20.31 -11.17 13.60
N GLU A 267 20.99 -11.41 12.47
CA GLU A 267 22.18 -12.23 12.41
C GLU A 267 23.42 -11.57 13.04
N VAL A 268 23.63 -10.29 12.76
CA VAL A 268 24.85 -9.59 13.20
C VAL A 268 24.74 -9.09 14.63
N TYR A 269 23.56 -8.62 15.03
CA TYR A 269 23.33 -7.99 16.33
C TYR A 269 22.48 -8.82 17.29
N LEU A 270 22.07 -10.03 16.91
CA LEU A 270 21.30 -10.99 17.71
C LEU A 270 19.98 -10.43 18.29
N SER A 271 19.49 -9.30 17.79
CA SER A 271 18.25 -8.72 18.31
C SER A 271 17.69 -7.61 17.42
N LEU A 272 16.39 -7.67 17.13
CA LEU A 272 15.63 -6.53 16.59
C LEU A 272 15.23 -5.52 17.68
N ILE A 273 15.30 -5.91 18.95
CA ILE A 273 14.76 -5.12 20.08
C ILE A 273 15.77 -4.09 20.58
N HIS A 274 17.07 -4.28 20.35
CA HIS A 274 18.11 -3.39 20.86
C HIS A 274 18.44 -2.20 19.94
N ILE A 275 17.70 -2.03 18.84
CA ILE A 275 17.80 -0.93 17.91
C ILE A 275 16.61 0.00 18.05
#